data_a71ea3b1356fe5710a4f30b6b6a71b01
#
_entry.id   a71ea3b1356fe5710a4f30b6b6a71b01
#
_cell.length_a   1.000
_cell.length_b   1.000
_cell.length_c   1.000
_cell.angle_alpha   90.00
_cell.angle_beta   90.00
_cell.angle_gamma   90.00
#
_symmetry.space_group_name_H-M   'P 1'
#
loop_
_entity.id
_entity.type
_entity.pdbx_description
1 polymer ?
#
loop_
_entity_poly.entity_id
_entity_poly.type
_entity_poly.pdbx_seq_one_letter_code
_entity_poly.pdbx_strand_id
1 'polypeptide(L)'
;GEENGVQVDMFDAALDVSKEADLMSQAILQKYDAIIVGPVDTQALIPSIKEANEAGIPVINYDSFIEGAEVYARVGSGNKDMGKTAGEYAADMLKEKYGEVKGNVIVLSYPALETMNQRNEGFIEALKEYPDVTIKEETVEECTAEGGQKLTDNLLIANPEGTLDIIYGSNAGV
;
A
#
# COMPACT_ATOMS: atom_id res chain seq x y z
N GLY A 1 15.88 4.75 20.07
CA GLY A 1 17.14 4.02 20.02
C GLY A 1 18.06 4.39 21.18
N GLU A 2 18.59 5.62 21.22
CA GLU A 2 19.64 6.05 22.15
C GLU A 2 19.26 5.88 23.64
N GLU A 3 18.02 6.17 24.02
CA GLU A 3 17.55 6.00 25.42
C GLU A 3 17.65 4.55 25.92
N ASN A 4 17.67 3.59 25.01
CA ASN A 4 17.79 2.16 25.29
C ASN A 4 19.18 1.60 24.93
N GLY A 5 20.17 2.46 24.62
CA GLY A 5 21.51 2.06 24.24
C GLY A 5 21.60 1.38 22.86
N VAL A 6 20.64 1.63 21.97
CA VAL A 6 20.60 1.11 20.60
C VAL A 6 20.96 2.23 19.62
N GLN A 7 22.03 2.01 18.84
CA GLN A 7 22.31 2.86 17.68
C GLN A 7 21.42 2.43 16.51
N VAL A 8 20.83 3.41 15.81
CA VAL A 8 20.00 3.17 14.63
C VAL A 8 20.55 3.96 13.46
N ASP A 9 20.97 3.27 12.42
CA ASP A 9 21.39 3.86 11.17
C ASP A 9 20.22 3.76 10.18
N MET A 10 19.85 4.87 9.54
CA MET A 10 18.73 4.93 8.60
C MET A 10 19.23 5.01 7.17
N PHE A 11 18.66 4.19 6.30
CA PHE A 11 18.97 4.14 4.88
C PHE A 11 17.68 4.31 4.06
N ASP A 12 17.78 5.04 2.96
CA ASP A 12 16.65 5.28 2.04
C ASP A 12 16.99 4.68 0.67
N ALA A 13 16.19 3.69 0.27
CA ALA A 13 16.29 3.08 -1.05
C ALA A 13 15.73 3.97 -2.16
N ALA A 14 14.98 5.02 -1.81
CA ALA A 14 14.35 5.95 -2.77
C ALA A 14 13.46 5.24 -3.81
N LEU A 15 12.71 4.22 -3.39
CA LEU A 15 11.87 3.35 -4.22
C LEU A 15 12.64 2.58 -5.31
N ASP A 16 13.95 2.40 -5.15
CA ASP A 16 14.79 1.61 -6.05
C ASP A 16 15.05 0.23 -5.45
N VAL A 17 14.51 -0.81 -6.09
CA VAL A 17 14.60 -2.22 -5.68
C VAL A 17 16.06 -2.71 -5.65
N SER A 18 16.88 -2.30 -6.62
CA SER A 18 18.29 -2.70 -6.69
C SER A 18 19.09 -2.08 -5.57
N LYS A 19 18.85 -0.79 -5.31
CA LYS A 19 19.48 -0.08 -4.20
C LYS A 19 19.08 -0.65 -2.84
N GLU A 20 17.82 -1.07 -2.68
CA GLU A 20 17.35 -1.73 -1.46
C GLU A 20 18.11 -3.04 -1.21
N ALA A 21 18.29 -3.89 -2.24
CA ALA A 21 19.06 -5.11 -2.14
C ALA A 21 20.53 -4.84 -1.79
N ASP A 22 21.15 -3.80 -2.38
CA ASP A 22 22.51 -3.39 -2.07
C ASP A 22 22.64 -2.93 -0.61
N LEU A 23 21.69 -2.17 -0.10
CA LEU A 23 21.66 -1.72 1.30
C LEU A 23 21.51 -2.89 2.27
N MET A 24 20.69 -3.88 1.96
CA MET A 24 20.56 -5.11 2.73
C MET A 24 21.90 -5.87 2.77
N SER A 25 22.55 -6.06 1.62
CA SER A 25 23.86 -6.71 1.54
C SER A 25 24.93 -5.96 2.34
N GLN A 26 24.92 -4.63 2.29
CA GLN A 26 25.83 -3.80 3.10
C GLN A 26 25.59 -4.00 4.61
N ALA A 27 24.32 -4.01 5.05
CA ALA A 27 23.98 -4.24 6.45
C ALA A 27 24.44 -5.62 6.93
N ILE A 28 24.30 -6.66 6.09
CA ILE A 28 24.78 -8.02 6.39
C ILE A 28 26.30 -8.04 6.52
N LEU A 29 27.02 -7.43 5.57
CA LEU A 29 28.50 -7.37 5.59
C LEU A 29 29.01 -6.58 6.80
N GLN A 30 28.34 -5.52 7.21
CA GLN A 30 28.70 -4.72 8.38
C GLN A 30 28.28 -5.37 9.71
N LYS A 31 27.59 -6.51 9.66
CA LYS A 31 27.16 -7.30 10.82
C LYS A 31 26.29 -6.51 11.80
N TYR A 32 25.26 -5.85 11.27
CA TYR A 32 24.25 -5.25 12.12
C TYR A 32 23.57 -6.31 13.01
N ASP A 33 23.19 -5.92 14.22
CA ASP A 33 22.53 -6.82 15.18
C ASP A 33 21.09 -7.15 14.77
N ALA A 34 20.44 -6.29 13.99
CA ALA A 34 19.11 -6.48 13.42
C ALA A 34 18.91 -5.56 12.21
N ILE A 35 18.01 -5.94 11.31
CA ILE A 35 17.57 -5.13 10.17
C ILE A 35 16.08 -4.89 10.28
N ILE A 36 15.64 -3.63 10.15
CA ILE A 36 14.24 -3.24 10.06
C ILE A 36 14.00 -2.75 8.64
N VAL A 37 13.07 -3.38 7.90
CA VAL A 37 12.85 -3.07 6.49
C VAL A 37 11.37 -2.91 6.16
N GLY A 38 11.05 -1.81 5.43
CA GLY A 38 9.80 -1.64 4.71
C GLY A 38 10.09 -1.82 3.22
N PRO A 39 9.65 -2.92 2.62
CA PRO A 39 10.11 -3.32 1.29
C PRO A 39 9.58 -2.41 0.19
N VAL A 40 10.41 -2.08 -0.77
CA VAL A 40 10.02 -1.46 -2.05
C VAL A 40 9.22 -2.48 -2.87
N ASP A 41 9.74 -3.71 -2.94
CA ASP A 41 9.09 -4.87 -3.56
C ASP A 41 9.22 -6.10 -2.66
N THR A 42 8.09 -6.65 -2.25
CA THR A 42 8.04 -7.77 -1.30
C THR A 42 8.66 -9.05 -1.84
N GLN A 43 8.58 -9.29 -3.15
CA GLN A 43 9.13 -10.51 -3.76
C GLN A 43 10.62 -10.38 -4.06
N ALA A 44 11.04 -9.21 -4.53
CA ALA A 44 12.43 -8.94 -4.85
C ALA A 44 13.35 -8.99 -3.63
N LEU A 45 12.82 -8.69 -2.43
CA LEU A 45 13.61 -8.65 -1.20
C LEU A 45 13.80 -10.04 -0.54
N ILE A 46 13.05 -11.06 -0.95
CA ILE A 46 13.12 -12.41 -0.38
C ILE A 46 14.56 -12.98 -0.35
N PRO A 47 15.38 -12.88 -1.42
CA PRO A 47 16.75 -13.38 -1.39
C PRO A 47 17.61 -12.70 -0.31
N SER A 48 17.53 -11.39 -0.18
CA SER A 48 18.30 -10.62 0.80
C SER A 48 17.90 -10.94 2.24
N ILE A 49 16.62 -11.22 2.49
CA ILE A 49 16.16 -11.67 3.82
C ILE A 49 16.71 -13.06 4.16
N LYS A 50 16.74 -13.98 3.19
CA LYS A 50 17.32 -15.30 3.38
C LYS A 50 18.81 -15.21 3.71
N GLU A 51 19.54 -14.34 3.00
CA GLU A 51 20.96 -14.09 3.26
C GLU A 51 21.18 -13.51 4.68
N ALA A 52 20.34 -12.56 5.12
CA ALA A 52 20.40 -12.04 6.48
C ALA A 52 20.14 -13.14 7.53
N ASN A 53 19.14 -13.99 7.31
CA ASN A 53 18.84 -15.12 8.19
C ASN A 53 19.99 -16.12 8.28
N GLU A 54 20.63 -16.45 7.15
CA GLU A 54 21.82 -17.32 7.08
C GLU A 54 23.02 -16.70 7.84
N ALA A 55 23.11 -15.37 7.84
CA ALA A 55 24.11 -14.64 8.62
C ALA A 55 23.73 -14.51 10.11
N GLY A 56 22.56 -14.99 10.53
CA GLY A 56 22.06 -14.91 11.92
C GLY A 56 21.54 -13.54 12.31
N ILE A 57 21.22 -12.68 11.34
CA ILE A 57 20.72 -11.32 11.57
C ILE A 57 19.18 -11.35 11.49
N PRO A 58 18.47 -11.07 12.59
CA PRO A 58 17.01 -11.01 12.58
C PRO A 58 16.52 -9.86 11.73
N VAL A 59 15.53 -10.14 10.87
CA VAL A 59 14.87 -9.14 10.03
C VAL A 59 13.47 -8.85 10.59
N ILE A 60 13.19 -7.59 10.85
CA ILE A 60 11.86 -7.09 11.22
C ILE A 60 11.28 -6.39 10.00
N ASN A 61 10.15 -6.89 9.53
CA ASN A 61 9.45 -6.32 8.39
C ASN A 61 8.34 -5.37 8.86
N TYR A 62 8.27 -4.18 8.28
CA TYR A 62 7.18 -3.25 8.56
C TYR A 62 6.45 -2.84 7.28
N ASP A 63 5.23 -2.31 7.45
CA ASP A 63 4.31 -1.80 6.44
C ASP A 63 3.79 -2.90 5.49
N SER A 64 4.45 -3.20 4.39
CA SER A 64 4.06 -4.25 3.43
C SER A 64 4.63 -5.60 3.87
N PHE A 65 3.76 -6.59 4.10
CA PHE A 65 4.17 -7.89 4.62
C PHE A 65 4.81 -8.77 3.54
N ILE A 66 6.01 -9.24 3.84
CA ILE A 66 6.76 -10.16 2.98
C ILE A 66 6.30 -11.59 3.28
N GLU A 67 5.85 -12.28 2.23
CA GLU A 67 5.56 -13.71 2.25
C GLU A 67 6.63 -14.47 1.47
N GLY A 68 7.03 -15.64 1.95
CA GLY A 68 8.04 -16.48 1.27
C GLY A 68 9.47 -16.38 1.82
N ALA A 69 9.69 -15.55 2.86
CA ALA A 69 10.89 -15.57 3.69
C ALA A 69 10.50 -15.50 5.18
N GLU A 70 11.35 -16.08 6.03
CA GLU A 70 11.19 -16.00 7.47
C GLU A 70 11.61 -14.61 7.95
N VAL A 71 10.74 -13.91 8.68
CA VAL A 71 11.04 -12.66 9.36
C VAL A 71 10.80 -12.82 10.86
N TYR A 72 11.64 -12.20 11.67
CA TYR A 72 11.56 -12.28 13.12
C TYR A 72 10.25 -11.69 13.67
N ALA A 73 9.82 -10.57 13.09
CA ALA A 73 8.55 -9.93 13.42
C ALA A 73 7.99 -9.15 12.22
N ARG A 74 6.66 -9.00 12.21
CA ARG A 74 5.93 -8.12 11.28
C ARG A 74 5.23 -7.03 12.07
N VAL A 75 5.40 -5.78 11.65
CA VAL A 75 4.80 -4.60 12.29
C VAL A 75 4.12 -3.77 11.21
N GLY A 76 2.80 -3.69 11.25
CA GLY A 76 2.06 -2.92 10.25
C GLY A 76 0.55 -3.09 10.39
N SER A 77 -0.16 -2.32 9.60
CA SER A 77 -1.62 -2.44 9.44
C SER A 77 -1.94 -3.46 8.34
N GLY A 78 -3.05 -4.17 8.47
CA GLY A 78 -3.59 -5.00 7.40
C GLY A 78 -4.10 -4.11 6.27
N ASN A 79 -3.28 -3.83 5.25
CA ASN A 79 -3.64 -2.92 4.16
C ASN A 79 -4.92 -3.36 3.46
N LYS A 80 -5.08 -4.67 3.21
CA LYS A 80 -6.31 -5.20 2.62
C LYS A 80 -7.53 -5.00 3.52
N ASP A 81 -7.38 -5.21 4.83
CA ASP A 81 -8.46 -5.00 5.81
C ASP A 81 -8.84 -3.52 5.93
N MET A 82 -7.85 -2.61 5.84
CA MET A 82 -8.13 -1.16 5.79
C MET A 82 -8.95 -0.81 4.56
N GLY A 83 -8.58 -1.35 3.39
CA GLY A 83 -9.35 -1.18 2.16
C GLY A 83 -10.76 -1.74 2.28
N LYS A 84 -10.91 -2.94 2.85
CA LYS A 84 -12.21 -3.56 3.08
C LYS A 84 -13.11 -2.69 3.97
N THR A 85 -12.59 -2.18 5.08
CA THR A 85 -13.33 -1.27 5.96
C THR A 85 -13.79 -0.01 5.22
N ALA A 86 -12.93 0.57 4.36
CA ALA A 86 -13.31 1.72 3.55
C ALA A 86 -14.39 1.37 2.51
N GLY A 87 -14.34 0.18 1.91
CA GLY A 87 -15.36 -0.31 0.98
C GLY A 87 -16.71 -0.57 1.66
N GLU A 88 -16.71 -1.14 2.86
CA GLU A 88 -17.92 -1.30 3.68
C GLU A 88 -18.55 0.07 4.00
N TYR A 89 -17.73 1.06 4.36
CA TYR A 89 -18.20 2.42 4.58
C TYR A 89 -18.77 3.07 3.30
N ALA A 90 -18.13 2.84 2.16
CA ALA A 90 -18.64 3.30 0.86
C ALA A 90 -20.01 2.69 0.53
N ALA A 91 -20.21 1.40 0.84
CA ALA A 91 -21.53 0.75 0.69
C ALA A 91 -22.59 1.41 1.58
N ASP A 92 -22.26 1.73 2.84
CA ASP A 92 -23.16 2.42 3.74
C ASP A 92 -23.54 3.82 3.21
N MET A 93 -22.58 4.58 2.69
CA MET A 93 -22.83 5.90 2.07
C MET A 93 -23.78 5.80 0.87
N LEU A 94 -23.57 4.80 -0.02
CA LEU A 94 -24.45 4.57 -1.18
C LEU A 94 -25.85 4.18 -0.73
N LYS A 95 -25.96 3.32 0.29
CA LYS A 95 -27.23 2.92 0.87
C LYS A 95 -27.98 4.09 1.52
N GLU A 96 -27.28 4.97 2.22
CA GLU A 96 -27.86 6.19 2.78
C GLU A 96 -28.41 7.12 1.68
N LYS A 97 -27.65 7.26 0.58
CA LYS A 97 -28.02 8.12 -0.55
C LYS A 97 -29.21 7.60 -1.35
N TYR A 98 -29.27 6.28 -1.58
CA TYR A 98 -30.22 5.68 -2.52
C TYR A 98 -31.26 4.75 -1.90
N GLY A 99 -31.16 4.42 -0.59
CA GLY A 99 -31.97 3.41 0.08
C GLY A 99 -31.49 1.97 -0.18
N GLU A 100 -30.58 1.78 -1.12
CA GLU A 100 -29.94 0.51 -1.51
C GLU A 100 -28.49 0.76 -1.95
N VAL A 101 -27.65 -0.29 -1.95
CA VAL A 101 -26.24 -0.14 -2.33
C VAL A 101 -26.12 -0.21 -3.85
N LYS A 102 -26.06 0.96 -4.49
CA LYS A 102 -25.88 1.12 -5.93
C LYS A 102 -25.15 2.43 -6.24
N GLY A 103 -24.48 2.51 -7.39
CA GLY A 103 -23.84 3.75 -7.84
C GLY A 103 -22.56 3.53 -8.61
N ASN A 104 -21.88 4.63 -8.92
CA ASN A 104 -20.64 4.66 -9.70
C ASN A 104 -19.47 5.08 -8.81
N VAL A 105 -18.48 4.23 -8.74
CA VAL A 105 -17.30 4.38 -7.89
C VAL A 105 -16.05 4.36 -8.75
N ILE A 106 -15.17 5.34 -8.55
CA ILE A 106 -13.83 5.35 -9.15
C ILE A 106 -12.81 5.08 -8.04
N VAL A 107 -11.89 4.15 -8.31
CA VAL A 107 -10.76 3.82 -7.44
C VAL A 107 -9.51 4.38 -8.09
N LEU A 108 -8.80 5.25 -7.40
CA LEU A 108 -7.52 5.76 -7.85
C LEU A 108 -6.44 4.71 -7.56
N SER A 109 -5.62 4.39 -8.56
CA SER A 109 -4.61 3.35 -8.48
C SER A 109 -3.22 3.87 -8.82
N TYR A 110 -2.20 3.28 -8.21
CA TYR A 110 -0.81 3.44 -8.58
C TYR A 110 -0.11 2.07 -8.45
N PRO A 111 -0.07 1.29 -9.53
CA PRO A 111 0.34 -0.12 -9.49
C PRO A 111 1.76 -0.38 -8.95
N ALA A 112 2.64 0.63 -8.95
CA ALA A 112 3.98 0.52 -8.42
C ALA A 112 4.03 0.46 -6.86
N LEU A 113 2.93 0.77 -6.15
CA LEU A 113 2.87 0.72 -4.70
C LEU A 113 1.99 -0.43 -4.20
N GLU A 114 2.64 -1.45 -3.66
CA GLU A 114 1.98 -2.66 -3.15
C GLU A 114 0.94 -2.36 -2.06
N THR A 115 1.23 -1.42 -1.17
CA THR A 115 0.28 -1.00 -0.11
C THR A 115 -1.01 -0.42 -0.67
N MET A 116 -0.94 0.34 -1.76
CA MET A 116 -2.11 0.84 -2.46
C MET A 116 -2.88 -0.30 -3.14
N ASN A 117 -2.17 -1.22 -3.80
CA ASN A 117 -2.80 -2.36 -4.47
C ASN A 117 -3.60 -3.19 -3.48
N GLN A 118 -3.02 -3.50 -2.31
CA GLN A 118 -3.71 -4.25 -1.25
C GLN A 118 -4.94 -3.50 -0.70
N ARG A 119 -4.85 -2.19 -0.48
CA ARG A 119 -5.98 -1.37 -0.03
C ARG A 119 -7.08 -1.31 -1.09
N ASN A 120 -6.71 -1.10 -2.36
CA ASN A 120 -7.65 -1.08 -3.46
C ASN A 120 -8.33 -2.45 -3.64
N GLU A 121 -7.58 -3.55 -3.52
CA GLU A 121 -8.14 -4.90 -3.56
C GLU A 121 -9.19 -5.10 -2.47
N GLY A 122 -8.89 -4.74 -1.22
CA GLY A 122 -9.84 -4.86 -0.12
C GLY A 122 -11.10 -4.00 -0.33
N PHE A 123 -10.94 -2.77 -0.80
CA PHE A 123 -12.05 -1.86 -1.12
C PHE A 123 -12.96 -2.44 -2.20
N ILE A 124 -12.38 -2.90 -3.30
CA ILE A 124 -13.11 -3.48 -4.41
C ILE A 124 -13.81 -4.77 -3.97
N GLU A 125 -13.14 -5.62 -3.18
CA GLU A 125 -13.71 -6.89 -2.67
C GLU A 125 -14.97 -6.64 -1.84
N ALA A 126 -14.96 -5.63 -0.97
CA ALA A 126 -16.13 -5.27 -0.15
C ALA A 126 -17.34 -4.82 -0.98
N LEU A 127 -17.11 -4.21 -2.14
CA LEU A 127 -18.18 -3.73 -3.02
C LEU A 127 -18.63 -4.76 -4.06
N LYS A 128 -17.86 -5.83 -4.31
CA LYS A 128 -18.21 -6.88 -5.28
C LYS A 128 -19.52 -7.63 -4.96
N GLU A 129 -19.95 -7.63 -3.71
CA GLU A 129 -21.21 -8.26 -3.30
C GLU A 129 -22.45 -7.51 -3.81
N TYR A 130 -22.29 -6.27 -4.31
CA TYR A 130 -23.36 -5.41 -4.75
C TYR A 130 -23.35 -5.24 -6.27
N PRO A 131 -24.21 -5.98 -7.00
CA PRO A 131 -24.17 -6.02 -8.47
C PRO A 131 -24.55 -4.68 -9.14
N ASP A 132 -25.23 -3.80 -8.41
CA ASP A 132 -25.64 -2.49 -8.88
C ASP A 132 -24.60 -1.37 -8.62
N VAL A 133 -23.41 -1.76 -8.10
CA VAL A 133 -22.25 -0.88 -7.98
C VAL A 133 -21.31 -1.07 -9.15
N THR A 134 -21.10 -0.02 -9.92
CA THR A 134 -20.10 0.00 -11.00
C THR A 134 -18.80 0.53 -10.45
N ILE A 135 -17.72 -0.25 -10.55
CA ILE A 135 -16.38 0.15 -10.09
C ILE A 135 -15.47 0.31 -11.31
N LYS A 136 -14.79 1.43 -11.39
CA LYS A 136 -13.76 1.72 -12.39
C LYS A 136 -12.46 2.10 -11.70
N GLU A 137 -11.36 1.52 -12.15
CA GLU A 137 -10.02 1.91 -11.70
C GLU A 137 -9.40 2.90 -12.66
N GLU A 138 -8.81 3.97 -12.12
CA GLU A 138 -8.09 4.99 -12.87
C GLU A 138 -6.70 5.17 -12.27
N THR A 139 -5.68 5.11 -13.11
CA THR A 139 -4.27 5.18 -12.70
C THR A 139 -3.79 6.62 -12.66
N VAL A 140 -3.23 7.03 -11.53
CA VAL A 140 -2.51 8.31 -11.43
C VAL A 140 -1.14 8.20 -12.11
N GLU A 141 -0.71 9.27 -12.79
CA GLU A 141 0.61 9.32 -13.43
C GLU A 141 1.74 9.36 -12.40
N GLU A 142 1.53 10.10 -11.31
CA GLU A 142 2.46 10.26 -10.21
C GLU A 142 1.72 10.12 -8.87
N CYS A 143 2.25 9.34 -7.94
CA CYS A 143 1.68 9.16 -6.61
C CYS A 143 2.03 10.36 -5.72
N THR A 144 1.48 11.51 -6.06
CA THR A 144 1.63 12.80 -5.37
C THR A 144 0.27 13.48 -5.23
N ALA A 145 0.12 14.37 -4.24
CA ALA A 145 -1.12 15.13 -4.07
C ALA A 145 -1.50 15.93 -5.34
N GLU A 146 -0.52 16.44 -6.09
CA GLU A 146 -0.75 17.12 -7.37
C GLU A 146 -1.25 16.16 -8.45
N GLY A 147 -0.65 14.94 -8.54
CA GLY A 147 -1.06 13.90 -9.48
C GLY A 147 -2.50 13.43 -9.20
N GLY A 148 -2.82 13.19 -7.93
CA GLY A 148 -4.17 12.83 -7.49
C GLY A 148 -5.19 13.93 -7.78
N GLN A 149 -4.86 15.19 -7.48
CA GLN A 149 -5.73 16.33 -7.78
C GLN A 149 -5.98 16.47 -9.29
N LYS A 150 -4.94 16.43 -10.11
CA LYS A 150 -5.04 16.53 -11.57
C LYS A 150 -5.97 15.46 -12.15
N LEU A 151 -5.82 14.21 -11.70
CA LEU A 151 -6.68 13.11 -12.14
C LEU A 151 -8.13 13.33 -11.67
N THR A 152 -8.33 13.70 -10.41
CA THR A 152 -9.66 13.95 -9.84
C THR A 152 -10.39 15.08 -10.58
N ASP A 153 -9.72 16.20 -10.89
CA ASP A 153 -10.28 17.31 -11.66
C ASP A 153 -10.75 16.84 -13.06
N ASN A 154 -9.93 16.02 -13.75
CA ASN A 154 -10.29 15.46 -15.05
C ASN A 154 -11.49 14.50 -14.94
N LEU A 155 -11.54 13.69 -13.89
CA LEU A 155 -12.66 12.76 -13.65
C LEU A 155 -13.97 13.51 -13.37
N LEU A 156 -13.92 14.60 -12.60
CA LEU A 156 -15.10 15.42 -12.33
C LEU A 156 -15.61 16.13 -13.59
N ILE A 157 -14.70 16.54 -14.50
CA ILE A 157 -15.09 17.12 -15.80
C ILE A 157 -15.70 16.04 -16.71
N ALA A 158 -15.15 14.84 -16.72
CA ALA A 158 -15.62 13.73 -17.56
C ALA A 158 -16.91 13.09 -17.07
N ASN A 159 -17.23 13.25 -15.78
CA ASN A 159 -18.42 12.70 -15.14
C ASN A 159 -19.33 13.84 -14.67
N PRO A 160 -20.38 14.19 -15.41
CA PRO A 160 -21.32 15.24 -15.03
C PRO A 160 -21.90 15.02 -13.63
N GLU A 161 -22.35 16.13 -13.00
CA GLU A 161 -22.97 16.09 -11.67
C GLU A 161 -24.07 15.01 -11.58
N GLY A 162 -23.99 14.19 -10.53
CA GLY A 162 -24.91 13.08 -10.27
C GLY A 162 -24.60 11.77 -11.01
N THR A 163 -23.54 11.70 -11.82
CA THR A 163 -23.14 10.45 -12.50
C THR A 163 -21.99 9.69 -11.80
N LEU A 164 -21.30 10.34 -10.88
CA LEU A 164 -20.25 9.76 -10.07
C LEU A 164 -20.59 9.95 -8.59
N ASP A 165 -20.47 8.88 -7.82
CA ASP A 165 -20.89 8.87 -6.42
C ASP A 165 -19.71 8.94 -5.47
N ILE A 166 -18.64 8.16 -5.74
CA ILE A 166 -17.49 8.05 -4.87
C ILE A 166 -16.19 8.03 -5.71
N ILE A 167 -15.20 8.79 -5.24
CA ILE A 167 -13.81 8.62 -5.65
C ILE A 167 -13.05 8.13 -4.41
N TYR A 168 -12.38 6.99 -4.53
CA TYR A 168 -11.58 6.40 -3.47
C TYR A 168 -10.10 6.57 -3.77
N GLY A 169 -9.39 7.29 -2.89
CA GLY A 169 -7.94 7.37 -2.83
C GLY A 169 -7.42 6.64 -1.60
N SER A 170 -6.52 5.69 -1.78
CA SER A 170 -6.09 4.80 -0.70
C SER A 170 -4.93 5.33 0.14
N ASN A 171 -4.36 6.49 -0.22
CA ASN A 171 -3.35 7.21 0.56
C ASN A 171 -3.41 8.73 0.32
N ALA A 172 -2.60 9.50 1.06
CA ALA A 172 -2.55 10.96 0.96
C ALA A 172 -1.83 11.50 -0.30
N GLY A 173 -1.25 10.63 -1.11
CA GLY A 173 -0.59 10.97 -2.37
C GLY A 173 -1.50 10.83 -3.60
N VAL A 174 -2.77 10.49 -3.39
CA VAL A 174 -3.77 10.34 -4.47
C VAL A 174 -5.14 10.77 -4.02
#